data_0a795470afcbcefba0177a8986c5c023
#
_entry.id   0a795470afcbcefba0177a8986c5c023
#
_cell.length_a   1.000
_cell.length_b   1.000
_cell.length_c   1.000
_cell.angle_alpha   90.00
_cell.angle_beta   90.00
_cell.angle_gamma   90.00
#
_symmetry.space_group_name_H-M   'P 1'
#
loop_
_entity.id
_entity.type
_entity.pdbx_description
1 polymer ?
#
loop_
_entity_poly.entity_id
_entity_poly.type
_entity_poly.pdbx_seq_one_letter_code
_entity_poly.pdbx_strand_id
1 'polypeptide(L)'
;PLYSSAASDVYKRQLRQELNEKFVEVYFLSKSIAIYEKEVNSLQVLLGGMKIQQEKGNISLMEISRLESMLFSLRKEKNERENDLLTTRGELNLLLNLPEDTQVQLSLDEEVLQQLDLSQLSFADLKAIINERPDQKIARSTVNASRANLKLQKSMAFPEFSVKGNYDRVGNFINDYFAIGVSLSVPIFNRNQGNIKAARFSIQQAGVQQEYAANRADMELFTAYTSLEKATQLYQSTNMDLERNFEKLITGVNENFTRKNISLLEFIDYYDSYKETCIQLYEIKKNVFLAMENLNTVVGQNVLNY
;
A
#
# COMPACT_ATOMS: atom_id res chain seq x y z
N PRO A 1 4.52 12.58 25.25
CA PRO A 1 3.27 11.87 24.87
C PRO A 1 2.83 12.14 23.42
N LEU A 2 2.89 13.42 22.95
CA LEU A 2 2.49 13.76 21.56
C LEU A 2 3.35 13.10 20.47
N TYR A 3 4.63 12.90 20.74
CA TYR A 3 5.56 12.21 19.83
C TYR A 3 5.20 10.73 19.65
N SER A 4 4.83 10.07 20.75
CA SER A 4 4.41 8.66 20.76
C SER A 4 3.10 8.45 20.01
N SER A 5 2.12 9.35 20.19
CA SER A 5 0.82 9.29 19.50
C SER A 5 0.98 9.46 17.99
N ALA A 6 1.69 10.49 17.52
CA ALA A 6 1.90 10.75 16.10
C ALA A 6 2.70 9.62 15.41
N ALA A 7 3.69 9.03 16.08
CA ALA A 7 4.41 7.87 15.56
C ALA A 7 3.50 6.63 15.43
N SER A 8 2.63 6.41 16.41
CA SER A 8 1.60 5.35 16.33
C SER A 8 0.64 5.57 15.16
N ASP A 9 0.23 6.80 14.90
CA ASP A 9 -0.68 7.13 13.80
C ASP A 9 -0.02 6.94 12.42
N VAL A 10 1.30 7.23 12.30
CA VAL A 10 2.08 6.92 11.08
C VAL A 10 2.11 5.42 10.85
N TYR A 11 2.38 4.62 11.89
CA TYR A 11 2.41 3.17 11.80
C TYR A 11 1.04 2.57 11.41
N LYS A 12 -0.05 3.05 12.03
CA LYS A 12 -1.42 2.62 11.68
C LYS A 12 -1.77 2.92 10.23
N ARG A 13 -1.33 4.07 9.70
CA ARG A 13 -1.53 4.43 8.30
C ARG A 13 -0.82 3.46 7.35
N GLN A 14 0.45 3.14 7.65
CA GLN A 14 1.22 2.18 6.87
C GLN A 14 0.59 0.78 6.90
N LEU A 15 0.19 0.31 8.08
CA LEU A 15 -0.44 -0.99 8.25
C LEU A 15 -1.79 -1.07 7.49
N ARG A 16 -2.58 0.01 7.51
CA ARG A 16 -3.84 0.07 6.74
C ARG A 16 -3.58 0.01 5.24
N GLN A 17 -2.59 0.76 4.75
CA GLN A 17 -2.20 0.72 3.34
C GLN A 17 -1.82 -0.70 2.92
N GLU A 18 -0.92 -1.33 3.65
CA GLU A 18 -0.45 -2.67 3.35
C GLU A 18 -1.60 -3.69 3.36
N LEU A 19 -2.50 -3.59 4.36
CA LEU A 19 -3.68 -4.43 4.45
C LEU A 19 -4.61 -4.28 3.22
N ASN A 20 -4.92 -3.05 2.84
CA ASN A 20 -5.82 -2.78 1.73
C ASN A 20 -5.20 -3.15 0.38
N GLU A 21 -3.90 -2.91 0.19
CA GLU A 21 -3.16 -3.35 -0.99
C GLU A 21 -3.20 -4.88 -1.13
N LYS A 22 -2.91 -5.63 -0.04
CA LYS A 22 -2.99 -7.09 -0.05
C LYS A 22 -4.41 -7.61 -0.26
N PHE A 23 -5.41 -6.94 0.30
CA PHE A 23 -6.81 -7.26 0.06
C PHE A 23 -7.17 -7.16 -1.44
N VAL A 24 -6.83 -6.05 -2.08
CA VAL A 24 -7.07 -5.83 -3.51
C VAL A 24 -6.29 -6.84 -4.37
N GLU A 25 -5.02 -7.11 -4.04
CA GLU A 25 -4.19 -8.10 -4.74
C GLU A 25 -4.80 -9.50 -4.68
N VAL A 26 -5.17 -10.00 -3.49
CA VAL A 26 -5.79 -11.32 -3.30
C VAL A 26 -7.11 -11.43 -4.07
N TYR A 27 -7.92 -10.37 -4.06
CA TYR A 27 -9.20 -10.36 -4.78
C TYR A 27 -8.98 -10.54 -6.28
N PHE A 28 -8.13 -9.74 -6.92
CA PHE A 28 -7.91 -9.81 -8.36
C PHE A 28 -7.09 -11.03 -8.80
N LEU A 29 -6.18 -11.54 -7.97
CA LEU A 29 -5.53 -12.83 -8.21
C LEU A 29 -6.54 -13.97 -8.24
N SER A 30 -7.50 -13.97 -7.30
CA SER A 30 -8.58 -14.98 -7.28
C SER A 30 -9.46 -14.92 -8.53
N LYS A 31 -9.77 -13.71 -9.01
CA LYS A 31 -10.49 -13.50 -10.27
C LYS A 31 -9.72 -14.01 -11.48
N SER A 32 -8.41 -13.73 -11.53
CA SER A 32 -7.54 -14.21 -12.61
C SER A 32 -7.46 -15.75 -12.64
N ILE A 33 -7.31 -16.40 -11.48
CA ILE A 33 -7.29 -17.86 -11.37
C ILE A 33 -8.61 -18.46 -11.89
N ALA A 34 -9.75 -17.84 -11.59
CA ALA A 34 -11.05 -18.30 -12.08
C ALA A 34 -11.15 -18.29 -13.62
N ILE A 35 -10.47 -17.35 -14.31
CA ILE A 35 -10.36 -17.36 -15.78
C ILE A 35 -9.56 -18.58 -16.24
N TYR A 36 -8.36 -18.81 -15.67
CA TYR A 36 -7.57 -19.99 -16.00
C TYR A 36 -8.32 -21.30 -15.75
N GLU A 37 -9.09 -21.40 -14.67
CA GLU A 37 -9.92 -22.58 -14.39
C GLU A 37 -10.97 -22.84 -15.46
N LYS A 38 -11.68 -21.80 -15.88
CA LYS A 38 -12.68 -21.90 -16.96
C LYS A 38 -12.02 -22.36 -18.25
N GLU A 39 -10.88 -21.78 -18.61
CA GLU A 39 -10.16 -22.14 -19.84
C GLU A 39 -9.61 -23.55 -19.81
N VAL A 40 -8.95 -23.95 -18.72
CA VAL A 40 -8.44 -25.31 -18.53
C VAL A 40 -9.57 -26.33 -18.66
N ASN A 41 -10.70 -26.09 -17.99
CA ASN A 41 -11.86 -26.98 -18.05
C ASN A 41 -12.44 -27.05 -19.47
N SER A 42 -12.62 -25.92 -20.13
CA SER A 42 -13.13 -25.84 -21.50
C SER A 42 -12.24 -26.60 -22.48
N LEU A 43 -10.91 -26.36 -22.42
CA LEU A 43 -9.95 -27.00 -23.30
C LEU A 43 -9.82 -28.51 -23.00
N GLN A 44 -9.98 -28.95 -21.75
CA GLN A 44 -10.00 -30.38 -21.40
C GLN A 44 -11.20 -31.11 -22.03
N VAL A 45 -12.39 -30.50 -21.98
CA VAL A 45 -13.62 -31.05 -22.58
C VAL A 45 -13.42 -31.17 -24.10
N LEU A 46 -12.94 -30.10 -24.72
CA LEU A 46 -12.67 -30.07 -26.15
C LEU A 46 -11.67 -31.15 -26.58
N LEU A 47 -10.55 -31.25 -25.87
CA LEU A 47 -9.49 -32.24 -26.13
C LEU A 47 -10.01 -33.67 -26.00
N GLY A 48 -10.90 -33.94 -25.01
CA GLY A 48 -11.55 -35.23 -24.86
C GLY A 48 -12.37 -35.63 -26.10
N GLY A 49 -13.18 -34.70 -26.61
CA GLY A 49 -13.96 -34.89 -27.84
C GLY A 49 -13.09 -35.09 -29.09
N MET A 50 -11.99 -34.32 -29.18
CA MET A 50 -11.06 -34.43 -30.32
C MET A 50 -10.26 -35.74 -30.33
N LYS A 51 -9.87 -36.29 -29.18
CA LYS A 51 -9.23 -37.61 -29.10
C LYS A 51 -10.12 -38.71 -29.68
N ILE A 52 -11.42 -38.69 -29.41
CA ILE A 52 -12.38 -39.61 -30.01
C ILE A 52 -12.42 -39.47 -31.54
N GLN A 53 -12.32 -38.25 -32.05
CA GLN A 53 -12.29 -37.99 -33.49
C GLN A 53 -10.98 -38.41 -34.13
N GLN A 54 -9.87 -38.28 -33.41
CA GLN A 54 -8.54 -38.73 -33.86
C GLN A 54 -8.50 -40.26 -34.00
N GLU A 55 -9.07 -41.00 -33.04
CA GLU A 55 -9.23 -42.47 -33.15
C GLU A 55 -10.03 -42.90 -34.38
N LYS A 56 -10.99 -42.07 -34.82
CA LYS A 56 -11.75 -42.27 -36.07
C LYS A 56 -11.01 -41.80 -37.35
N GLY A 57 -9.80 -41.24 -37.19
CA GLY A 57 -9.00 -40.74 -38.32
C GLY A 57 -9.43 -39.35 -38.85
N ASN A 58 -10.35 -38.66 -38.13
CA ASN A 58 -10.90 -37.37 -38.57
C ASN A 58 -10.03 -36.16 -38.19
N ILE A 59 -9.08 -36.36 -37.26
CA ILE A 59 -8.18 -35.33 -36.72
C ILE A 59 -6.78 -35.89 -36.64
N SER A 60 -5.77 -35.06 -36.94
CA SER A 60 -4.38 -35.47 -36.92
C SER A 60 -3.81 -35.55 -35.46
N LEU A 61 -2.83 -36.41 -35.25
CA LEU A 61 -2.08 -36.47 -33.99
C LEU A 61 -1.36 -35.15 -33.72
N MET A 62 -0.95 -34.39 -34.74
CA MET A 62 -0.29 -33.10 -34.60
C MET A 62 -1.23 -32.06 -33.96
N GLU A 63 -2.52 -32.03 -34.35
CA GLU A 63 -3.53 -31.14 -33.78
C GLU A 63 -3.78 -31.46 -32.30
N ILE A 64 -3.89 -32.76 -31.97
CA ILE A 64 -4.01 -33.21 -30.57
C ILE A 64 -2.80 -32.75 -29.75
N SER A 65 -1.57 -33.03 -30.22
CA SER A 65 -0.35 -32.65 -29.50
C SER A 65 -0.24 -31.14 -29.27
N ARG A 66 -0.71 -30.34 -30.21
CA ARG A 66 -0.72 -28.88 -30.07
C ARG A 66 -1.68 -28.40 -29.00
N LEU A 67 -2.89 -28.97 -28.92
CA LEU A 67 -3.85 -28.67 -27.86
C LEU A 67 -3.40 -29.18 -26.49
N GLU A 68 -2.75 -30.34 -26.43
CA GLU A 68 -2.14 -30.84 -25.18
C GLU A 68 -1.02 -29.91 -24.68
N SER A 69 -0.21 -29.37 -25.60
CA SER A 69 0.81 -28.38 -25.26
C SER A 69 0.21 -27.09 -24.72
N MET A 70 -0.87 -26.60 -25.34
CA MET A 70 -1.61 -25.43 -24.87
C MET A 70 -2.20 -25.68 -23.47
N LEU A 71 -2.84 -26.83 -23.26
CA LEU A 71 -3.38 -27.20 -21.95
C LEU A 71 -2.28 -27.27 -20.87
N PHE A 72 -1.10 -27.78 -21.23
CA PHE A 72 0.04 -27.81 -20.33
C PHE A 72 0.50 -26.38 -19.94
N SER A 73 0.61 -25.48 -20.92
CA SER A 73 0.95 -24.07 -20.66
C SER A 73 -0.07 -23.40 -19.74
N LEU A 74 -1.35 -23.55 -20.02
CA LEU A 74 -2.43 -22.99 -19.18
C LEU A 74 -2.39 -23.50 -17.73
N ARG A 75 -2.14 -24.80 -17.55
CA ARG A 75 -2.00 -25.37 -16.21
C ARG A 75 -0.78 -24.85 -15.48
N LYS A 76 0.34 -24.66 -16.18
CA LYS A 76 1.55 -24.08 -15.61
C LYS A 76 1.29 -22.63 -15.17
N GLU A 77 0.74 -21.81 -16.04
CA GLU A 77 0.40 -20.40 -15.74
C GLU A 77 -0.59 -20.31 -14.56
N LYS A 78 -1.63 -21.18 -14.55
CA LYS A 78 -2.56 -21.27 -13.41
C LYS A 78 -1.84 -21.57 -12.10
N ASN A 79 -0.96 -22.57 -12.08
CA ASN A 79 -0.20 -22.95 -10.89
C ASN A 79 0.72 -21.82 -10.40
N GLU A 80 1.31 -21.05 -11.29
CA GLU A 80 2.09 -19.86 -10.94
C GLU A 80 1.21 -18.83 -10.22
N ARG A 81 0.01 -18.54 -10.74
CA ARG A 81 -0.95 -17.62 -10.10
C ARG A 81 -1.49 -18.16 -8.76
N GLU A 82 -1.69 -19.46 -8.64
CA GLU A 82 -2.07 -20.10 -7.37
C GLU A 82 -0.98 -19.95 -6.31
N ASN A 83 0.29 -20.04 -6.68
CA ASN A 83 1.41 -19.81 -5.78
C ASN A 83 1.52 -18.33 -5.37
N ASP A 84 1.31 -17.40 -6.31
CA ASP A 84 1.22 -15.97 -6.01
C ASP A 84 0.09 -15.68 -5.01
N LEU A 85 -1.09 -16.29 -5.25
CA LEU A 85 -2.24 -16.15 -4.35
C LEU A 85 -1.95 -16.72 -2.96
N LEU A 86 -1.30 -17.89 -2.88
CA LEU A 86 -0.94 -18.50 -1.61
C LEU A 86 -0.02 -17.57 -0.80
N THR A 87 0.98 -16.99 -1.45
CA THR A 87 1.92 -16.06 -0.81
C THR A 87 1.22 -14.80 -0.34
N THR A 88 0.46 -14.14 -1.23
CA THR A 88 -0.23 -12.87 -0.91
C THR A 88 -1.31 -13.06 0.16
N ARG A 89 -2.02 -14.22 0.13
CA ARG A 89 -2.99 -14.58 1.19
C ARG A 89 -2.32 -14.83 2.52
N GLY A 90 -1.14 -15.47 2.55
CA GLY A 90 -0.35 -15.64 3.76
C GLY A 90 0.02 -14.29 4.38
N GLU A 91 0.45 -13.33 3.57
CA GLU A 91 0.75 -11.97 4.01
C GLU A 91 -0.50 -11.25 4.55
N LEU A 92 -1.65 -11.39 3.87
CA LEU A 92 -2.94 -10.85 4.33
C LEU A 92 -3.36 -11.46 5.67
N ASN A 93 -3.27 -12.79 5.81
CA ASN A 93 -3.61 -13.47 7.06
C ASN A 93 -2.69 -13.03 8.21
N LEU A 94 -1.40 -12.82 7.94
CA LEU A 94 -0.46 -12.28 8.93
C LEU A 94 -0.88 -10.88 9.40
N LEU A 95 -1.25 -9.98 8.48
CA LEU A 95 -1.71 -8.63 8.81
C LEU A 95 -3.02 -8.64 9.61
N LEU A 96 -3.90 -9.60 9.34
CA LEU A 96 -5.16 -9.78 10.04
C LEU A 96 -5.03 -10.59 11.34
N ASN A 97 -3.82 -11.10 11.65
CA ASN A 97 -3.56 -12.02 12.76
C ASN A 97 -4.47 -13.25 12.75
N LEU A 98 -4.65 -13.84 11.56
CA LEU A 98 -5.42 -15.06 11.34
C LEU A 98 -4.50 -16.28 11.23
N PRO A 99 -4.99 -17.50 11.51
CA PRO A 99 -4.26 -18.74 11.22
C PRO A 99 -3.87 -18.86 9.75
N GLU A 100 -2.75 -19.56 9.50
CA GLU A 100 -2.15 -19.71 8.15
C GLU A 100 -3.06 -20.40 7.13
N ASP A 101 -3.95 -21.27 7.57
CA ASP A 101 -4.89 -22.03 6.73
C ASP A 101 -6.23 -21.32 6.51
N THR A 102 -6.42 -20.12 7.08
CA THR A 102 -7.69 -19.41 6.98
C THR A 102 -7.94 -18.94 5.56
N GLN A 103 -9.09 -19.31 5.01
CA GLN A 103 -9.58 -18.82 3.72
C GLN A 103 -10.58 -17.69 3.96
N VAL A 104 -10.10 -16.45 3.79
CA VAL A 104 -10.96 -15.26 3.87
C VAL A 104 -11.70 -15.10 2.54
N GLN A 105 -13.03 -15.05 2.59
CA GLN A 105 -13.83 -14.68 1.43
C GLN A 105 -13.86 -13.17 1.30
N LEU A 106 -13.27 -12.66 0.22
CA LEU A 106 -13.17 -11.24 -0.05
C LEU A 106 -14.31 -10.79 -0.97
N SER A 107 -14.89 -9.65 -0.67
CA SER A 107 -15.88 -8.99 -1.52
C SER A 107 -15.42 -7.56 -1.77
N LEU A 108 -15.37 -7.16 -3.03
CA LEU A 108 -15.02 -5.81 -3.46
C LEU A 108 -16.12 -5.31 -4.40
N ASP A 109 -16.61 -4.11 -4.14
CA ASP A 109 -17.61 -3.49 -5.00
C ASP A 109 -16.94 -2.86 -6.23
N GLU A 110 -16.96 -3.58 -7.35
CA GLU A 110 -16.40 -3.08 -8.61
C GLU A 110 -17.26 -1.98 -9.26
N GLU A 111 -18.54 -1.82 -8.86
CA GLU A 111 -19.42 -0.79 -9.44
C GLU A 111 -18.99 0.62 -9.07
N VAL A 112 -18.27 0.77 -7.95
CA VAL A 112 -17.65 2.04 -7.52
C VAL A 112 -16.78 2.64 -8.63
N LEU A 113 -16.10 1.80 -9.43
CA LEU A 113 -15.24 2.28 -10.52
C LEU A 113 -16.03 2.99 -11.63
N GLN A 114 -17.29 2.60 -11.86
CA GLN A 114 -18.15 3.24 -12.86
C GLN A 114 -18.66 4.60 -12.39
N GLN A 115 -18.76 4.78 -11.07
CA GLN A 115 -19.26 6.01 -10.44
C GLN A 115 -18.13 6.96 -10.03
N LEU A 116 -16.87 6.56 -10.25
CA LEU A 116 -15.71 7.32 -9.82
C LEU A 116 -15.60 8.63 -10.61
N ASP A 117 -15.92 9.74 -9.95
CA ASP A 117 -15.82 11.09 -10.50
C ASP A 117 -14.76 11.89 -9.76
N LEU A 118 -13.60 12.04 -10.38
CA LEU A 118 -12.48 12.79 -9.82
C LEU A 118 -12.68 14.31 -9.86
N SER A 119 -13.69 14.81 -10.59
CA SER A 119 -13.97 16.26 -10.64
C SER A 119 -14.41 16.83 -9.30
N GLN A 120 -14.92 15.96 -8.40
CA GLN A 120 -15.32 16.33 -7.05
C GLN A 120 -14.13 16.40 -6.06
N LEU A 121 -12.95 15.90 -6.46
CA LEU A 121 -11.74 15.93 -5.64
C LEU A 121 -10.90 17.16 -5.97
N SER A 122 -11.06 18.22 -5.18
CA SER A 122 -10.22 19.41 -5.31
C SER A 122 -8.80 19.13 -4.83
N PHE A 123 -7.81 19.25 -5.71
CA PHE A 123 -6.40 19.14 -5.34
C PHE A 123 -6.00 20.13 -4.23
N ALA A 124 -6.59 21.34 -4.24
CA ALA A 124 -6.33 22.36 -3.22
C ALA A 124 -6.83 21.91 -1.83
N ASP A 125 -7.99 21.27 -1.77
CA ASP A 125 -8.54 20.76 -0.50
C ASP A 125 -7.71 19.60 0.02
N LEU A 126 -7.28 18.67 -0.84
CA LEU A 126 -6.37 17.59 -0.49
C LEU A 126 -5.04 18.13 0.05
N LYS A 127 -4.52 19.20 -0.57
CA LYS A 127 -3.30 19.86 -0.10
C LYS A 127 -3.46 20.49 1.29
N ALA A 128 -4.62 21.01 1.62
CA ALA A 128 -4.91 21.51 2.97
C ALA A 128 -4.90 20.36 4.00
N ILE A 129 -5.48 19.21 3.64
CA ILE A 129 -5.57 18.04 4.52
C ILE A 129 -4.18 17.44 4.82
N ILE A 130 -3.31 17.28 3.82
CA ILE A 130 -1.97 16.69 4.04
C ILE A 130 -1.11 17.51 5.00
N ASN A 131 -1.35 18.81 5.13
CA ASN A 131 -0.65 19.65 6.10
C ASN A 131 -0.95 19.26 7.57
N GLU A 132 -2.06 18.55 7.81
CA GLU A 132 -2.45 18.07 9.14
C GLU A 132 -2.04 16.62 9.39
N ARG A 133 -1.31 15.99 8.48
CA ARG A 133 -0.77 14.63 8.64
C ARG A 133 0.11 14.52 9.89
N PRO A 134 0.14 13.33 10.53
CA PRO A 134 0.96 13.11 11.72
C PRO A 134 2.45 13.38 11.50
N ASP A 135 3.02 13.04 10.35
CA ASP A 135 4.42 13.30 10.01
C ASP A 135 4.74 14.81 9.91
N GLN A 136 3.81 15.63 9.38
CA GLN A 136 3.94 17.08 9.39
C GLN A 136 3.89 17.66 10.82
N LYS A 137 3.02 17.11 11.67
CA LYS A 137 2.95 17.47 13.09
C LYS A 137 4.25 17.10 13.83
N ILE A 138 4.83 15.95 13.53
CA ILE A 138 6.15 15.54 14.06
C ILE A 138 7.22 16.55 13.65
N ALA A 139 7.30 16.91 12.37
CA ALA A 139 8.29 17.86 11.87
C ALA A 139 8.18 19.23 12.57
N ARG A 140 6.95 19.77 12.72
CA ARG A 140 6.70 21.01 13.47
C ARG A 140 7.10 20.89 14.96
N SER A 141 6.76 19.75 15.58
CA SER A 141 7.11 19.49 16.99
C SER A 141 8.61 19.38 17.20
N THR A 142 9.35 18.85 16.25
CA THR A 142 10.83 18.76 16.28
C THR A 142 11.47 20.15 16.27
N VAL A 143 10.97 21.09 15.46
CA VAL A 143 11.41 22.49 15.48
C VAL A 143 11.12 23.12 16.84
N ASN A 144 9.94 22.89 17.40
CA ASN A 144 9.59 23.44 18.73
C ASN A 144 10.44 22.84 19.84
N ALA A 145 10.75 21.55 19.80
CA ALA A 145 11.66 20.89 20.75
C ALA A 145 13.08 21.49 20.66
N SER A 146 13.57 21.72 19.42
CA SER A 146 14.89 22.36 19.21
C SER A 146 14.92 23.80 19.75
N ARG A 147 13.82 24.57 19.59
CA ARG A 147 13.68 25.90 20.20
C ARG A 147 13.66 25.85 21.72
N ALA A 148 12.95 24.88 22.31
CA ALA A 148 12.92 24.66 23.74
C ALA A 148 14.32 24.28 24.29
N ASN A 149 15.05 23.42 23.56
CA ASN A 149 16.43 23.08 23.90
C ASN A 149 17.34 24.31 23.87
N LEU A 150 17.23 25.18 22.85
CA LEU A 150 18.00 26.44 22.85
C LEU A 150 17.69 27.30 24.10
N LYS A 151 16.41 27.36 24.51
CA LYS A 151 16.03 28.07 25.73
C LYS A 151 16.68 27.45 26.98
N LEU A 152 16.71 26.12 27.07
CA LEU A 152 17.39 25.37 28.13
C LEU A 152 18.88 25.68 28.13
N GLN A 153 19.58 25.58 26.98
CA GLN A 153 21.01 25.85 26.89
C GLN A 153 21.36 27.30 27.29
N LYS A 154 20.48 28.25 26.98
CA LYS A 154 20.66 29.64 27.44
C LYS A 154 20.44 29.78 28.94
N SER A 155 19.49 29.08 29.56
CA SER A 155 19.25 29.15 31.00
C SER A 155 20.45 28.58 31.78
N MET A 156 21.14 27.56 31.26
CA MET A 156 22.35 26.99 31.83
C MET A 156 23.58 27.96 31.79
N ALA A 157 23.46 29.06 31.05
CA ALA A 157 24.49 30.14 31.07
C ALA A 157 24.32 31.12 32.22
N PHE A 158 23.23 31.07 32.95
CA PHE A 158 23.00 31.91 34.13
C PHE A 158 23.45 31.22 35.40
N PRO A 159 23.81 32.03 36.47
CA PRO A 159 24.15 31.48 37.76
C PRO A 159 23.05 30.61 38.35
N GLU A 160 23.44 29.46 38.90
CA GLU A 160 22.54 28.59 39.62
C GLU A 160 22.51 28.94 41.10
N PHE A 161 21.33 29.26 41.58
CA PHE A 161 21.10 29.54 43.00
C PHE A 161 20.44 28.31 43.64
N SER A 162 21.03 27.78 44.71
CA SER A 162 20.51 26.66 45.45
C SER A 162 20.43 26.94 46.94
N VAL A 163 19.34 26.51 47.57
CA VAL A 163 19.16 26.53 49.01
C VAL A 163 19.15 25.08 49.48
N LYS A 164 19.98 24.76 50.46
CA LYS A 164 20.07 23.44 51.08
C LYS A 164 19.71 23.53 52.55
N GLY A 165 18.81 22.67 52.98
CA GLY A 165 18.50 22.46 54.39
C GLY A 165 19.05 21.08 54.83
N ASN A 166 19.85 21.02 55.82
CA ASN A 166 20.31 19.78 56.43
C ASN A 166 19.77 19.69 57.87
N TYR A 167 19.19 18.54 58.20
CA TYR A 167 18.84 18.20 59.56
C TYR A 167 19.53 16.88 59.94
N ASP A 168 20.30 16.92 61.03
CA ASP A 168 20.95 15.73 61.54
C ASP A 168 20.53 15.52 63.00
N ARG A 169 19.83 14.43 63.24
CA ARG A 169 19.26 14.06 64.53
C ARG A 169 20.37 13.61 65.52
N VAL A 170 21.39 12.95 65.02
CA VAL A 170 22.49 12.40 65.84
C VAL A 170 23.83 12.88 65.25
N GLY A 171 24.10 14.17 65.38
CA GLY A 171 25.37 14.75 64.93
C GLY A 171 26.53 14.42 65.87
N ASN A 172 27.77 14.40 65.31
CA ASN A 172 28.96 14.06 66.09
C ASN A 172 29.27 14.98 67.28
N PHE A 173 28.70 16.20 67.27
CA PHE A 173 29.00 17.22 68.31
C PHE A 173 27.73 17.82 68.92
N ILE A 174 26.63 17.88 68.21
CA ILE A 174 25.35 18.47 68.63
C ILE A 174 24.22 17.61 68.10
N ASN A 175 23.32 17.15 69.00
CA ASN A 175 22.09 16.49 68.57
C ASN A 175 21.09 17.53 68.04
N ASP A 176 20.20 17.10 67.13
CA ASP A 176 19.17 17.94 66.49
C ASP A 176 19.74 19.17 65.77
N TYR A 177 20.88 18.96 65.08
CA TYR A 177 21.50 20.01 64.29
C TYR A 177 20.72 20.35 63.03
N PHE A 178 20.36 21.63 62.91
CA PHE A 178 19.72 22.19 61.73
C PHE A 178 20.64 23.25 61.09
N ALA A 179 20.89 23.11 59.76
CA ALA A 179 21.67 24.09 59.01
C ALA A 179 20.96 24.47 57.70
N ILE A 180 20.96 25.74 57.41
CA ILE A 180 20.55 26.27 56.10
C ILE A 180 21.78 26.79 55.40
N GLY A 181 21.99 26.26 54.18
CA GLY A 181 23.09 26.71 53.32
C GLY A 181 22.55 27.34 52.03
N VAL A 182 23.18 28.39 51.58
CA VAL A 182 22.92 29.03 50.28
C VAL A 182 24.16 28.91 49.43
N SER A 183 24.02 28.42 48.19
CA SER A 183 25.13 28.39 47.24
C SER A 183 24.75 29.02 45.92
N LEU A 184 25.69 29.78 45.36
CA LEU A 184 25.57 30.43 44.05
C LEU A 184 26.73 29.95 43.17
N SER A 185 26.39 29.19 42.10
CA SER A 185 27.36 28.73 41.10
C SER A 185 27.35 29.70 39.92
N VAL A 186 28.46 30.45 39.76
CA VAL A 186 28.60 31.48 38.70
C VAL A 186 29.51 30.98 37.60
N PRO A 187 29.01 30.73 36.36
CA PRO A 187 29.83 30.34 35.23
C PRO A 187 30.61 31.56 34.69
N ILE A 188 31.94 31.63 35.00
CA ILE A 188 32.77 32.77 34.59
C ILE A 188 33.38 32.56 33.21
N PHE A 189 34.04 31.43 32.98
CA PHE A 189 34.78 31.12 31.74
C PHE A 189 33.93 30.29 30.75
N ASN A 190 33.15 29.35 31.23
CA ASN A 190 32.29 28.52 30.40
C ASN A 190 30.82 28.91 30.65
N ARG A 191 30.30 29.77 29.79
CA ARG A 191 28.88 30.23 29.79
C ARG A 191 28.03 29.41 28.83
N ASN A 192 28.33 28.13 28.66
CA ASN A 192 27.62 27.20 27.79
C ASN A 192 27.54 27.63 26.30
N GLN A 193 28.50 28.51 25.87
CA GLN A 193 28.46 29.15 24.54
C GLN A 193 28.55 28.14 23.40
N GLY A 194 29.30 27.02 23.58
CA GLY A 194 29.39 25.93 22.60
C GLY A 194 28.04 25.25 22.36
N ASN A 195 27.36 24.86 23.46
CA ASN A 195 26.06 24.21 23.36
C ASN A 195 24.96 25.17 22.87
N ILE A 196 25.00 26.45 23.21
CA ILE A 196 24.09 27.47 22.66
C ILE A 196 24.30 27.60 21.15
N LYS A 197 25.53 27.60 20.66
CA LYS A 197 25.84 27.62 19.23
C LYS A 197 25.33 26.35 18.54
N ALA A 198 25.58 25.17 19.11
CA ALA A 198 25.07 23.89 18.61
C ALA A 198 23.54 23.86 18.57
N ALA A 199 22.86 24.31 19.61
CA ALA A 199 21.40 24.38 19.66
C ALA A 199 20.79 25.32 18.60
N ARG A 200 21.50 26.42 18.25
CA ARG A 200 21.09 27.28 17.14
C ARG A 200 21.15 26.55 15.80
N PHE A 201 22.24 25.81 15.54
CA PHE A 201 22.33 24.99 14.31
C PHE A 201 21.28 23.87 14.28
N SER A 202 20.97 23.26 15.42
CA SER A 202 19.90 22.25 15.52
C SER A 202 18.52 22.83 15.14
N ILE A 203 18.23 24.10 15.45
CA ILE A 203 17.00 24.75 14.98
C ILE A 203 17.01 24.92 13.46
N GLN A 204 18.14 25.36 12.89
CA GLN A 204 18.26 25.52 11.43
C GLN A 204 18.08 24.16 10.74
N GLN A 205 18.75 23.12 11.22
CA GLN A 205 18.61 21.76 10.73
C GLN A 205 17.15 21.28 10.79
N ALA A 206 16.50 21.43 11.95
CA ALA A 206 15.09 21.03 12.11
C ALA A 206 14.14 21.83 11.18
N GLY A 207 14.44 23.12 10.94
CA GLY A 207 13.70 23.96 10.01
C GLY A 207 13.80 23.46 8.57
N VAL A 208 15.01 23.15 8.11
CA VAL A 208 15.23 22.57 6.76
C VAL A 208 14.56 21.19 6.64
N GLN A 209 14.61 20.37 7.69
CA GLN A 209 13.93 19.07 7.69
C GLN A 209 12.40 19.22 7.64
N GLN A 210 11.83 20.23 8.30
CA GLN A 210 10.40 20.53 8.22
C GLN A 210 10.01 20.95 6.80
N GLU A 211 10.78 21.84 6.17
CA GLU A 211 10.53 22.26 4.78
C GLU A 211 10.63 21.08 3.80
N TYR A 212 11.65 20.24 3.96
CA TYR A 212 11.79 19.02 3.17
C TYR A 212 10.60 18.08 3.34
N ALA A 213 10.11 17.88 4.57
CA ALA A 213 8.94 17.07 4.84
C ALA A 213 7.66 17.62 4.17
N ALA A 214 7.48 18.94 4.16
CA ALA A 214 6.36 19.59 3.49
C ALA A 214 6.43 19.42 1.96
N ASN A 215 7.60 19.70 1.37
CA ASN A 215 7.81 19.53 -0.07
C ASN A 215 7.64 18.08 -0.52
N ARG A 216 8.10 17.13 0.31
CA ARG A 216 7.90 15.69 0.07
C ARG A 216 6.43 15.31 0.08
N ALA A 217 5.66 15.80 1.05
CA ALA A 217 4.22 15.53 1.12
C ALA A 217 3.45 16.11 -0.08
N ASP A 218 3.81 17.31 -0.53
CA ASP A 218 3.26 17.94 -1.75
C ASP A 218 3.54 17.06 -2.99
N MET A 219 4.76 16.54 -3.10
CA MET A 219 5.15 15.67 -4.23
C MET A 219 4.46 14.30 -4.17
N GLU A 220 4.34 13.70 -2.98
CA GLU A 220 3.59 12.47 -2.76
C GLU A 220 2.13 12.63 -3.20
N LEU A 221 1.48 13.74 -2.79
CA LEU A 221 0.11 14.05 -3.20
C LEU A 221 -0.02 14.21 -4.71
N PHE A 222 0.86 15.00 -5.32
CA PHE A 222 0.83 15.21 -6.77
C PHE A 222 0.98 13.89 -7.54
N THR A 223 1.92 13.05 -7.10
CA THR A 223 2.15 11.75 -7.74
C THR A 223 0.94 10.82 -7.58
N ALA A 224 0.39 10.70 -6.36
CA ALA A 224 -0.75 9.85 -6.09
C ALA A 224 -2.00 10.30 -6.86
N TYR A 225 -2.29 11.61 -6.87
CA TYR A 225 -3.41 12.18 -7.59
C TYR A 225 -3.29 11.96 -9.11
N THR A 226 -2.12 12.25 -9.68
CA THR A 226 -1.88 12.04 -11.12
C THR A 226 -1.92 10.57 -11.51
N SER A 227 -1.43 9.67 -10.63
CA SER A 227 -1.51 8.22 -10.87
C SER A 227 -2.96 7.73 -10.88
N LEU A 228 -3.79 8.21 -9.96
CA LEU A 228 -5.21 7.90 -9.93
C LEU A 228 -5.93 8.44 -11.17
N GLU A 229 -5.65 9.69 -11.56
CA GLU A 229 -6.22 10.28 -12.78
C GLU A 229 -5.91 9.43 -14.02
N LYS A 230 -4.65 9.04 -14.20
CA LYS A 230 -4.23 8.18 -15.32
C LYS A 230 -4.87 6.79 -15.29
N ALA A 231 -4.92 6.16 -14.12
CA ALA A 231 -5.54 4.84 -13.97
C ALA A 231 -7.04 4.90 -14.27
N THR A 232 -7.73 5.92 -13.76
CA THR A 232 -9.16 6.15 -14.01
C THR A 232 -9.42 6.46 -15.49
N GLN A 233 -8.60 7.28 -16.13
CA GLN A 233 -8.70 7.59 -17.55
C GLN A 233 -8.53 6.33 -18.41
N LEU A 234 -7.55 5.48 -18.09
CA LEU A 234 -7.38 4.20 -18.78
C LEU A 234 -8.60 3.30 -18.60
N TYR A 235 -9.11 3.16 -17.37
CA TYR A 235 -10.32 2.38 -17.08
C TYR A 235 -11.52 2.89 -17.89
N GLN A 236 -11.78 4.20 -17.90
CA GLN A 236 -12.92 4.81 -18.59
C GLN A 236 -12.82 4.71 -20.12
N SER A 237 -11.58 4.70 -20.67
CA SER A 237 -11.36 4.53 -22.10
C SER A 237 -11.42 3.07 -22.56
N THR A 238 -11.44 2.12 -21.62
CA THR A 238 -11.47 0.67 -21.92
C THR A 238 -12.91 0.17 -22.05
N ASN A 239 -13.16 -0.64 -23.08
CA ASN A 239 -14.48 -1.26 -23.27
C ASN A 239 -14.68 -2.44 -22.28
N MET A 240 -15.36 -2.17 -21.16
CA MET A 240 -15.64 -3.19 -20.12
C MET A 240 -16.72 -4.21 -20.53
N ASP A 241 -17.45 -3.99 -21.60
CA ASP A 241 -18.42 -4.98 -22.12
C ASP A 241 -17.73 -6.23 -22.69
N LEU A 242 -16.42 -6.15 -22.99
CA LEU A 242 -15.63 -7.31 -23.36
C LEU A 242 -15.70 -8.40 -22.28
N GLU A 243 -15.62 -8.06 -21.00
CA GLU A 243 -15.72 -9.01 -19.90
C GLU A 243 -17.08 -9.74 -19.89
N ARG A 244 -18.19 -9.03 -20.11
CA ARG A 244 -19.54 -9.60 -20.11
C ARG A 244 -19.80 -10.49 -21.33
N ASN A 245 -19.26 -10.14 -22.48
CA ASN A 245 -19.45 -10.88 -23.72
C ASN A 245 -18.57 -12.11 -23.85
N PHE A 246 -17.66 -12.25 -22.96
CA PHE A 246 -16.54 -13.16 -22.99
C PHE A 246 -16.94 -14.66 -22.98
N GLU A 247 -17.83 -15.06 -22.08
CA GLU A 247 -18.32 -16.44 -22.03
C GLU A 247 -19.05 -16.83 -23.34
N LYS A 248 -19.76 -15.88 -23.94
CA LYS A 248 -20.39 -16.07 -25.24
C LYS A 248 -19.39 -16.23 -26.37
N LEU A 249 -18.30 -15.43 -26.31
CA LEU A 249 -17.24 -15.50 -27.34
C LEU A 249 -16.52 -16.84 -27.29
N ILE A 250 -16.12 -17.34 -26.12
CA ILE A 250 -15.47 -18.65 -25.99
C ILE A 250 -16.40 -19.79 -26.40
N THR A 251 -17.66 -19.75 -26.01
CA THR A 251 -18.60 -20.74 -26.44
C THR A 251 -18.71 -20.75 -27.97
N GLY A 252 -18.80 -19.56 -28.57
CA GLY A 252 -18.84 -19.42 -30.03
C GLY A 252 -17.57 -19.92 -30.73
N VAL A 253 -16.39 -19.64 -30.17
CA VAL A 253 -15.10 -20.12 -30.68
C VAL A 253 -15.03 -21.65 -30.61
N ASN A 254 -15.42 -22.26 -29.48
CA ASN A 254 -15.47 -23.72 -29.32
C ASN A 254 -16.41 -24.38 -30.32
N GLU A 255 -17.61 -23.81 -30.51
CA GLU A 255 -18.59 -24.33 -31.48
C GLU A 255 -18.06 -24.23 -32.92
N ASN A 256 -17.52 -23.09 -33.31
CA ASN A 256 -16.99 -22.88 -34.66
C ASN A 256 -15.83 -23.80 -34.96
N PHE A 257 -14.92 -24.01 -33.99
CA PHE A 257 -13.82 -24.96 -34.12
C PHE A 257 -14.36 -26.40 -34.26
N THR A 258 -15.28 -26.83 -33.42
CA THR A 258 -15.88 -28.17 -33.48
C THR A 258 -16.58 -28.41 -34.83
N ARG A 259 -17.24 -27.38 -35.40
CA ARG A 259 -17.88 -27.42 -36.73
C ARG A 259 -16.90 -27.30 -37.89
N LYS A 260 -15.57 -27.15 -37.62
CA LYS A 260 -14.50 -26.90 -38.61
C LYS A 260 -14.67 -25.58 -39.39
N ASN A 261 -15.35 -24.60 -38.82
CA ASN A 261 -15.53 -23.27 -39.42
C ASN A 261 -14.27 -22.40 -39.23
N ILE A 262 -13.47 -22.69 -38.24
CA ILE A 262 -12.17 -22.05 -37.99
C ILE A 262 -11.07 -23.12 -37.88
N SER A 263 -9.86 -22.74 -38.24
CA SER A 263 -8.67 -23.59 -38.11
C SER A 263 -8.20 -23.70 -36.65
N LEU A 264 -7.36 -24.69 -36.34
CA LEU A 264 -6.71 -24.81 -35.04
C LEU A 264 -5.88 -23.58 -34.68
N LEU A 265 -5.25 -22.95 -35.68
CA LEU A 265 -4.43 -21.77 -35.46
C LEU A 265 -5.30 -20.59 -35.01
N GLU A 266 -6.40 -20.33 -35.70
CA GLU A 266 -7.37 -19.30 -35.36
C GLU A 266 -8.00 -19.57 -33.98
N PHE A 267 -8.31 -20.84 -33.69
CA PHE A 267 -8.83 -21.23 -32.37
C PHE A 267 -7.85 -20.85 -31.25
N ILE A 268 -6.57 -21.20 -31.36
CA ILE A 268 -5.55 -20.89 -30.38
C ILE A 268 -5.39 -19.37 -30.25
N ASP A 269 -5.34 -18.63 -31.35
CA ASP A 269 -5.20 -17.18 -31.37
C ASP A 269 -6.37 -16.49 -30.65
N TYR A 270 -7.60 -16.90 -30.90
CA TYR A 270 -8.78 -16.39 -30.18
C TYR A 270 -8.73 -16.71 -28.69
N TYR A 271 -8.30 -17.91 -28.31
CA TYR A 271 -8.19 -18.32 -26.91
C TYR A 271 -7.13 -17.52 -26.15
N ASP A 272 -5.94 -17.36 -26.71
CA ASP A 272 -4.86 -16.59 -26.08
C ASP A 272 -5.22 -15.10 -25.98
N SER A 273 -5.74 -14.51 -27.07
CA SER A 273 -6.18 -13.11 -27.08
C SER A 273 -7.27 -12.86 -26.02
N TYR A 274 -8.15 -13.83 -25.86
CA TYR A 274 -9.20 -13.79 -24.87
C TYR A 274 -8.65 -13.77 -23.46
N LYS A 275 -7.86 -14.76 -23.06
CA LYS A 275 -7.27 -14.88 -21.74
C LYS A 275 -6.50 -13.60 -21.38
N GLU A 276 -5.63 -13.15 -22.30
CA GLU A 276 -4.83 -11.96 -22.09
C GLU A 276 -5.68 -10.72 -21.87
N THR A 277 -6.72 -10.53 -22.67
CA THR A 277 -7.65 -9.39 -22.52
C THR A 277 -8.31 -9.39 -21.16
N CYS A 278 -8.80 -10.53 -20.66
CA CYS A 278 -9.42 -10.60 -19.33
C CYS A 278 -8.45 -10.29 -18.20
N ILE A 279 -7.25 -10.86 -18.27
CA ILE A 279 -6.21 -10.58 -17.28
C ILE A 279 -5.87 -9.09 -17.27
N GLN A 280 -5.72 -8.48 -18.46
CA GLN A 280 -5.45 -7.04 -18.58
C GLN A 280 -6.60 -6.18 -18.02
N LEU A 281 -7.86 -6.56 -18.25
CA LEU A 281 -9.00 -5.86 -17.67
C LEU A 281 -9.00 -5.91 -16.13
N TYR A 282 -8.67 -7.07 -15.55
CA TYR A 282 -8.53 -7.16 -14.10
C TYR A 282 -7.33 -6.36 -13.56
N GLU A 283 -6.21 -6.32 -14.29
CA GLU A 283 -5.07 -5.47 -13.94
C GLU A 283 -5.42 -3.98 -14.00
N ILE A 284 -6.19 -3.54 -14.99
CA ILE A 284 -6.68 -2.15 -15.09
C ILE A 284 -7.54 -1.81 -13.87
N LYS A 285 -8.54 -2.66 -13.54
CA LYS A 285 -9.40 -2.46 -12.37
C LYS A 285 -8.58 -2.44 -11.07
N LYS A 286 -7.70 -3.42 -10.87
CA LYS A 286 -6.81 -3.51 -9.72
C LYS A 286 -6.00 -2.22 -9.55
N ASN A 287 -5.42 -1.71 -10.62
CA ASN A 287 -4.59 -0.51 -10.59
C ASN A 287 -5.37 0.75 -10.19
N VAL A 288 -6.67 0.84 -10.55
CA VAL A 288 -7.51 1.95 -10.06
C VAL A 288 -7.70 1.84 -8.55
N PHE A 289 -8.07 0.66 -8.01
CA PHE A 289 -8.23 0.46 -6.57
C PHE A 289 -6.93 0.74 -5.79
N LEU A 290 -5.80 0.25 -6.28
CA LEU A 290 -4.49 0.53 -5.66
C LEU A 290 -4.16 2.02 -5.70
N ALA A 291 -4.50 2.73 -6.78
CA ALA A 291 -4.29 4.17 -6.87
C ALA A 291 -5.23 4.95 -5.93
N MET A 292 -6.48 4.50 -5.73
CA MET A 292 -7.41 5.05 -4.74
C MET A 292 -6.84 4.90 -3.32
N GLU A 293 -6.36 3.71 -2.97
CA GLU A 293 -5.77 3.45 -1.65
C GLU A 293 -4.49 4.25 -1.42
N ASN A 294 -3.63 4.35 -2.44
CA ASN A 294 -2.44 5.19 -2.36
C ASN A 294 -2.79 6.65 -2.09
N LEU A 295 -3.82 7.20 -2.77
CA LEU A 295 -4.28 8.57 -2.51
C LEU A 295 -4.83 8.71 -1.09
N ASN A 296 -5.68 7.79 -0.61
CA ASN A 296 -6.19 7.77 0.76
C ASN A 296 -5.04 7.76 1.78
N THR A 297 -4.04 6.92 1.54
CA THR A 297 -2.85 6.83 2.38
C THR A 297 -2.03 8.12 2.36
N VAL A 298 -1.80 8.71 1.20
CA VAL A 298 -1.05 9.96 1.07
C VAL A 298 -1.79 11.11 1.74
N VAL A 299 -3.10 11.19 1.59
CA VAL A 299 -3.93 12.20 2.26
C VAL A 299 -4.01 11.95 3.78
N GLY A 300 -3.90 10.68 4.22
CA GLY A 300 -3.96 10.28 5.62
C GLY A 300 -5.38 10.05 6.14
N GLN A 301 -6.36 10.05 5.27
CA GLN A 301 -7.77 9.74 5.56
C GLN A 301 -8.46 9.17 4.32
N ASN A 302 -9.58 8.47 4.50
CA ASN A 302 -10.36 7.93 3.40
C ASN A 302 -11.13 9.08 2.72
N VAL A 303 -10.61 9.54 1.58
CA VAL A 303 -11.29 10.52 0.70
C VAL A 303 -12.04 9.80 -0.43
N LEU A 304 -11.69 8.56 -0.70
CA LEU A 304 -12.35 7.64 -1.63
C LEU A 304 -12.71 6.37 -0.88
N ASN A 305 -13.95 5.92 -1.02
CA ASN A 305 -14.46 4.67 -0.43
C ASN A 305 -14.76 3.66 -1.54
N TYR A 306 -14.49 2.38 -1.28
CA TYR A 306 -14.76 1.27 -2.21
C TYR A 306 -15.07 -0.02 -1.46
#